data_bb32cdc7bea0361580db97f749f9c46c
#
_entry.id   bb32cdc7bea0361580db97f749f9c46c
#
_cell.length_a   1.000
_cell.length_b   1.000
_cell.length_c   1.000
_cell.angle_alpha   90.00
_cell.angle_beta   90.00
_cell.angle_gamma   90.00
#
_symmetry.space_group_name_H-M   'P 1'
#
loop_
_entity.id
_entity.type
_entity.pdbx_description
1 polymer ?
#
loop_
_entity_poly.entity_id
_entity_poly.type
_entity_poly.pdbx_seq_one_letter_code
_entity_poly.pdbx_strand_id
1 'polypeptide(L)'
;MTTFADKTFTPPELIRNFCVIAHIDHGKSTLADRMLQLTGVLDARSYRAQYLDRMDIERERGITIKAQNVRLPWRVDGVDHVLHLIDTPGHVDFTYEVSRALEACEGAVLLVDAAQGIEAQTLANLYLALDKDLRIIPVLNKIDLPAAEPDRYAAELAHIIGCQPDDVLRVSAKTGQGVRELLDEVVVQVPAPVGDDKAPTRAMIFDSVYDSYRGVVTYIRA
;
A
#
# COMPACT_ATOMS: atom_id res chain seq x y z
N MET A 1 -28.86 -0.80 -6.78
CA MET A 1 -27.46 -0.99 -6.44
C MET A 1 -26.90 0.36 -6.06
N THR A 2 -26.69 0.61 -4.76
CA THR A 2 -26.11 1.87 -4.26
C THR A 2 -24.63 1.85 -4.64
N THR A 3 -24.17 2.78 -5.43
CA THR A 3 -22.77 2.92 -5.81
C THR A 3 -21.97 3.37 -4.58
N PHE A 4 -20.73 2.90 -4.42
CA PHE A 4 -19.80 3.29 -3.35
C PHE A 4 -19.64 4.82 -3.18
N ALA A 5 -20.00 5.60 -4.21
CA ALA A 5 -19.92 7.06 -4.22
C ALA A 5 -20.94 7.75 -3.28
N ASP A 6 -22.01 7.07 -2.87
CA ASP A 6 -23.11 7.68 -2.10
C ASP A 6 -23.02 7.50 -0.58
N LYS A 7 -22.01 6.76 -0.06
CA LYS A 7 -21.83 6.61 1.40
C LYS A 7 -20.98 7.78 1.93
N THR A 8 -21.62 8.74 2.55
CA THR A 8 -20.97 9.87 3.24
C THR A 8 -20.22 9.44 4.50
N PHE A 9 -20.50 8.25 5.04
CA PHE A 9 -19.88 7.70 6.24
C PHE A 9 -19.57 6.21 6.05
N THR A 10 -18.35 5.80 6.41
CA THR A 10 -17.94 4.39 6.49
C THR A 10 -17.61 4.08 7.94
N PRO A 11 -18.27 3.10 8.57
CA PRO A 11 -17.94 2.67 9.93
C PRO A 11 -16.44 2.30 10.05
N PRO A 12 -15.75 2.67 11.15
CA PRO A 12 -14.31 2.40 11.31
C PRO A 12 -13.94 0.92 11.15
N GLU A 13 -14.79 0.01 11.60
CA GLU A 13 -14.59 -1.45 11.48
C GLU A 13 -14.48 -1.95 10.04
N LEU A 14 -15.00 -1.18 9.07
CA LEU A 14 -14.92 -1.48 7.64
C LEU A 14 -13.78 -0.74 6.92
N ILE A 15 -12.95 -0.01 7.67
CA ILE A 15 -11.81 0.73 7.12
C ILE A 15 -10.53 -0.06 7.34
N ARG A 16 -9.62 -0.03 6.35
CA ARG A 16 -8.25 -0.56 6.45
C ARG A 16 -7.28 0.48 5.90
N ASN A 17 -6.39 0.97 6.75
CA ASN A 17 -5.34 1.89 6.33
C ASN A 17 -4.02 1.12 6.20
N PHE A 18 -3.44 1.12 5.02
CA PHE A 18 -2.21 0.39 4.76
C PHE A 18 -1.31 1.13 3.78
N CYS A 19 -0.03 0.83 3.83
CA CYS A 19 0.96 1.31 2.88
C CYS A 19 1.68 0.15 2.18
N VAL A 20 2.46 0.47 1.15
CA VAL A 20 3.32 -0.50 0.47
C VAL A 20 4.78 -0.10 0.67
N ILE A 21 5.54 -0.99 1.31
CA ILE A 21 6.98 -0.89 1.51
C ILE A 21 7.66 -1.73 0.43
N ALA A 22 8.55 -1.13 -0.36
CA ALA A 22 9.26 -1.83 -1.41
C ALA A 22 10.61 -1.15 -1.68
N HIS A 23 11.58 -1.93 -2.15
CA HIS A 23 12.78 -1.38 -2.78
C HIS A 23 12.45 -0.75 -4.14
N ILE A 24 13.35 0.10 -4.64
CA ILE A 24 13.24 0.67 -5.99
C ILE A 24 13.17 -0.49 -7.00
N ASP A 25 12.32 -0.35 -8.02
CA ASP A 25 12.09 -1.33 -9.08
C ASP A 25 11.49 -2.69 -8.65
N HIS A 26 11.11 -2.88 -7.39
CA HIS A 26 10.38 -4.08 -6.95
C HIS A 26 8.91 -4.10 -7.42
N GLY A 27 8.44 -3.03 -8.09
CA GLY A 27 7.13 -2.98 -8.73
C GLY A 27 6.02 -2.37 -7.89
N LYS A 28 6.36 -1.50 -6.92
CA LYS A 28 5.41 -0.81 -6.04
C LYS A 28 4.35 -0.04 -6.83
N SER A 29 4.75 0.88 -7.73
CA SER A 29 3.82 1.69 -8.54
C SER A 29 2.98 0.83 -9.48
N THR A 30 3.55 -0.25 -10.03
CA THR A 30 2.80 -1.22 -10.86
C THR A 30 1.74 -1.96 -10.04
N LEU A 31 2.06 -2.35 -8.78
CA LEU A 31 1.11 -2.99 -7.89
C LEU A 31 -0.02 -2.02 -7.51
N ALA A 32 0.31 -0.78 -7.16
CA ALA A 32 -0.67 0.25 -6.86
C ALA A 32 -1.63 0.49 -8.05
N ASP A 33 -1.10 0.63 -9.26
CA ASP A 33 -1.90 0.75 -10.48
C ASP A 33 -2.84 -0.45 -10.68
N ARG A 34 -2.37 -1.66 -10.41
CA ARG A 34 -3.18 -2.88 -10.52
C ARG A 34 -4.30 -2.90 -9.47
N MET A 35 -4.02 -2.48 -8.24
CA MET A 35 -5.04 -2.34 -7.20
C MET A 35 -6.11 -1.31 -7.61
N LEU A 36 -5.71 -0.16 -8.15
CA LEU A 36 -6.63 0.86 -8.66
C LEU A 36 -7.54 0.35 -9.77
N GLN A 37 -7.01 -0.50 -10.67
CA GLN A 37 -7.80 -1.13 -11.74
C GLN A 37 -8.80 -2.15 -11.19
N LEU A 38 -8.37 -3.05 -10.31
CA LEU A 38 -9.21 -4.11 -9.74
C LEU A 38 -10.35 -3.55 -8.89
N THR A 39 -10.12 -2.44 -8.21
CA THR A 39 -11.12 -1.75 -7.39
C THR A 39 -12.03 -0.80 -8.19
N GLY A 40 -11.76 -0.63 -9.49
CA GLY A 40 -12.56 0.23 -10.36
C GLY A 40 -12.37 1.73 -10.13
N VAL A 41 -11.37 2.13 -9.36
CA VAL A 41 -11.00 3.54 -9.16
C VAL A 41 -10.41 4.14 -10.43
N LEU A 42 -9.64 3.33 -11.19
CA LEU A 42 -9.18 3.67 -12.53
C LEU A 42 -10.02 2.95 -13.59
N ASP A 43 -10.69 3.74 -14.41
CA ASP A 43 -11.35 3.24 -15.62
C ASP A 43 -10.28 2.84 -16.66
N ALA A 44 -10.54 1.76 -17.40
CA ALA A 44 -9.65 1.29 -18.47
C ALA A 44 -9.32 2.36 -19.54
N ARG A 45 -10.20 3.37 -19.70
CA ARG A 45 -9.99 4.51 -20.60
C ARG A 45 -9.09 5.60 -20.04
N SER A 46 -8.98 5.68 -18.72
CA SER A 46 -8.18 6.67 -17.99
C SER A 46 -6.83 6.10 -17.57
N TYR A 47 -6.55 4.85 -17.94
CA TYR A 47 -5.32 4.17 -17.55
C TYR A 47 -4.10 4.87 -18.13
N ARG A 48 -3.22 5.31 -17.22
CA ARG A 48 -1.88 5.78 -17.49
C ARG A 48 -0.96 5.04 -16.54
N ALA A 49 0.10 4.43 -17.04
CA ALA A 49 1.09 3.74 -16.20
C ALA A 49 1.66 4.72 -15.16
N GLN A 50 1.91 4.21 -13.95
CA GLN A 50 2.38 5.00 -12.79
C GLN A 50 1.42 6.16 -12.47
N TYR A 51 0.14 5.83 -12.34
CA TYR A 51 -0.93 6.82 -12.15
C TYR A 51 -0.74 7.67 -10.89
N LEU A 52 -0.20 7.08 -9.82
CA LEU A 52 0.08 7.77 -8.57
C LEU A 52 1.33 8.66 -8.65
N ASP A 53 2.30 8.32 -9.50
CA ASP A 53 3.52 9.12 -9.71
C ASP A 53 3.18 10.33 -10.59
N ARG A 54 2.76 11.44 -9.95
CA ARG A 54 2.23 12.63 -10.64
C ARG A 54 3.29 13.58 -11.14
N MET A 55 4.48 13.56 -10.53
CA MET A 55 5.61 14.42 -10.91
C MET A 55 6.34 13.82 -12.10
N ASP A 56 6.79 14.67 -13.03
CA ASP A 56 7.54 14.21 -14.20
C ASP A 56 8.84 13.51 -13.79
N ILE A 57 9.51 14.00 -12.75
CA ILE A 57 10.73 13.40 -12.20
C ILE A 57 10.48 12.03 -11.55
N GLU A 58 9.32 11.79 -10.96
CA GLU A 58 8.94 10.47 -10.42
C GLU A 58 8.88 9.45 -11.55
N ARG A 59 8.23 9.82 -12.67
CA ARG A 59 8.10 8.97 -13.86
C ARG A 59 9.41 8.75 -14.58
N GLU A 60 10.21 9.81 -14.71
CA GLU A 60 11.52 9.75 -15.38
C GLU A 60 12.48 8.82 -14.63
N ARG A 61 12.47 8.86 -13.31
CA ARG A 61 13.37 8.07 -12.45
C ARG A 61 12.78 6.76 -11.94
N GLY A 62 11.47 6.51 -12.14
CA GLY A 62 10.79 5.33 -11.64
C GLY A 62 10.71 5.26 -10.12
N ILE A 63 10.73 6.41 -9.42
CA ILE A 63 10.69 6.48 -7.96
C ILE A 63 9.50 7.33 -7.49
N THR A 64 8.84 6.91 -6.42
CA THR A 64 7.86 7.74 -5.72
C THR A 64 8.60 8.69 -4.78
N ILE A 65 8.36 9.99 -4.93
CA ILE A 65 8.95 11.05 -4.09
C ILE A 65 7.93 11.47 -3.05
N LYS A 66 6.67 11.62 -3.45
CA LYS A 66 5.61 12.14 -2.60
C LYS A 66 4.56 11.07 -2.31
N ALA A 67 4.23 10.92 -1.02
CA ALA A 67 3.15 10.01 -0.61
C ALA A 67 1.83 10.43 -1.24
N GLN A 68 1.08 9.44 -1.76
CA GLN A 68 -0.25 9.64 -2.32
C GLN A 68 -1.24 8.76 -1.54
N ASN A 69 -2.38 9.34 -1.17
CA ASN A 69 -3.46 8.59 -0.53
C ASN A 69 -4.57 8.30 -1.54
N VAL A 70 -4.99 7.05 -1.60
CA VAL A 70 -6.07 6.61 -2.48
C VAL A 70 -7.06 5.75 -1.72
N ARG A 71 -8.35 6.03 -1.92
CA ARG A 71 -9.46 5.26 -1.38
C ARG A 71 -9.84 4.17 -2.38
N LEU A 72 -9.75 2.91 -1.96
CA LEU A 72 -10.05 1.72 -2.74
C LEU A 72 -11.30 1.03 -2.17
N PRO A 73 -12.43 1.00 -2.89
CA PRO A 73 -13.58 0.19 -2.49
C PRO A 73 -13.28 -1.28 -2.74
N TRP A 74 -13.54 -2.15 -1.76
CA TRP A 74 -13.32 -3.58 -1.90
C TRP A 74 -14.39 -4.39 -1.19
N ARG A 75 -14.78 -5.53 -1.77
CA ARG A 75 -15.82 -6.40 -1.19
C ARG A 75 -15.25 -7.77 -0.91
N VAL A 76 -15.36 -8.19 0.37
CA VAL A 76 -14.99 -9.53 0.85
C VAL A 76 -16.20 -10.12 1.52
N ASP A 77 -16.55 -11.37 1.20
CA ASP A 77 -17.67 -12.12 1.77
C ASP A 77 -19.01 -11.37 1.78
N GLY A 78 -19.26 -10.58 0.75
CA GLY A 78 -20.48 -9.77 0.61
C GLY A 78 -20.48 -8.47 1.41
N VAL A 79 -19.44 -8.17 2.18
CA VAL A 79 -19.28 -6.94 2.97
C VAL A 79 -18.41 -5.94 2.21
N ASP A 80 -18.88 -4.69 2.12
CA ASP A 80 -18.16 -3.59 1.49
C ASP A 80 -17.18 -2.95 2.47
N HIS A 81 -15.90 -2.99 2.15
CA HIS A 81 -14.81 -2.34 2.89
C HIS A 81 -14.26 -1.13 2.12
N VAL A 82 -13.61 -0.24 2.85
CA VAL A 82 -12.86 0.88 2.30
C VAL A 82 -11.39 0.71 2.70
N LEU A 83 -10.54 0.52 1.70
CA LEU A 83 -9.11 0.43 1.88
C LEU A 83 -8.50 1.80 1.55
N HIS A 84 -7.70 2.34 2.45
CA HIS A 84 -6.89 3.52 2.19
C HIS A 84 -5.45 3.08 1.94
N LEU A 85 -5.04 3.12 0.68
CA LEU A 85 -3.66 2.90 0.28
C LEU A 85 -2.89 4.22 0.41
N ILE A 86 -1.84 4.22 1.23
CA ILE A 86 -0.85 5.30 1.25
C ILE A 86 0.38 4.80 0.49
N ASP A 87 0.57 5.34 -0.73
CA ASP A 87 1.75 5.04 -1.53
C ASP A 87 2.95 5.81 -0.98
N THR A 88 3.95 5.08 -0.46
CA THR A 88 5.10 5.65 0.25
C THR A 88 6.34 5.71 -0.67
N PRO A 89 7.22 6.71 -0.51
CA PRO A 89 8.54 6.67 -1.12
C PRO A 89 9.30 5.40 -0.73
N GLY A 90 10.03 4.80 -1.68
CA GLY A 90 10.88 3.62 -1.43
C GLY A 90 12.33 3.97 -1.09
N HIS A 91 12.77 5.20 -1.31
CA HIS A 91 14.16 5.62 -1.20
C HIS A 91 14.51 6.10 0.23
N VAL A 92 15.72 5.76 0.69
CA VAL A 92 16.21 6.12 2.04
C VAL A 92 16.25 7.63 2.31
N ASP A 93 16.40 8.46 1.28
CA ASP A 93 16.43 9.92 1.42
C ASP A 93 15.08 10.49 1.90
N PHE A 94 13.99 9.73 1.79
CA PHE A 94 12.64 10.12 2.18
C PHE A 94 12.16 9.43 3.46
N THR A 95 13.07 9.07 4.37
CA THR A 95 12.75 8.36 5.61
C THR A 95 11.71 9.09 6.47
N TYR A 96 11.71 10.42 6.46
CA TYR A 96 10.75 11.22 7.22
C TYR A 96 9.32 11.08 6.66
N GLU A 97 9.16 11.14 5.33
CA GLU A 97 7.89 10.94 4.64
C GLU A 97 7.37 9.53 4.84
N VAL A 98 8.28 8.53 4.76
CA VAL A 98 7.97 7.13 5.05
C VAL A 98 7.47 6.96 6.48
N SER A 99 8.19 7.51 7.48
CA SER A 99 7.79 7.40 8.89
C SER A 99 6.39 7.98 9.15
N ARG A 100 6.07 9.13 8.56
CA ARG A 100 4.74 9.75 8.69
C ARG A 100 3.63 8.95 8.01
N ALA A 101 3.91 8.40 6.83
CA ALA A 101 2.96 7.54 6.14
C ALA A 101 2.68 6.26 6.95
N LEU A 102 3.72 5.66 7.55
CA LEU A 102 3.59 4.51 8.43
C LEU A 102 2.72 4.82 9.66
N GLU A 103 2.89 6.00 10.28
CA GLU A 103 2.06 6.43 11.41
C GLU A 103 0.58 6.59 11.06
N ALA A 104 0.26 6.77 9.78
CA ALA A 104 -1.12 6.87 9.31
C ALA A 104 -1.76 5.52 8.98
N CYS A 105 -1.04 4.40 9.14
CA CYS A 105 -1.47 3.06 8.77
C CYS A 105 -1.59 2.12 9.98
N GLU A 106 -2.39 1.07 9.84
CA GLU A 106 -2.45 -0.10 10.73
C GLU A 106 -1.71 -1.31 10.12
N GLY A 107 -1.44 -1.29 8.82
CA GLY A 107 -0.73 -2.38 8.14
C GLY A 107 0.22 -1.90 7.05
N ALA A 108 1.15 -2.78 6.69
CA ALA A 108 2.08 -2.56 5.61
C ALA A 108 2.24 -3.83 4.75
N VAL A 109 2.12 -3.65 3.44
CA VAL A 109 2.47 -4.67 2.46
C VAL A 109 3.97 -4.57 2.20
N LEU A 110 4.73 -5.58 2.57
CA LEU A 110 6.15 -5.68 2.30
C LEU A 110 6.36 -6.39 0.97
N LEU A 111 6.68 -5.61 -0.06
CA LEU A 111 6.81 -6.10 -1.44
C LEU A 111 8.26 -6.36 -1.79
N VAL A 112 8.56 -7.61 -2.15
CA VAL A 112 9.91 -8.06 -2.54
C VAL A 112 9.85 -8.65 -3.94
N ASP A 113 10.85 -8.36 -4.76
CA ASP A 113 11.02 -8.94 -6.09
C ASP A 113 11.47 -10.40 -5.98
N ALA A 114 10.71 -11.33 -6.56
CA ALA A 114 11.01 -12.77 -6.51
C ALA A 114 12.24 -13.19 -7.33
N ALA A 115 12.85 -12.28 -8.09
CA ALA A 115 14.09 -12.52 -8.85
C ALA A 115 15.33 -11.87 -8.19
N GLN A 116 15.14 -10.74 -7.48
CA GLN A 116 16.25 -9.99 -6.86
C GLN A 116 16.39 -10.31 -5.36
N GLY A 117 15.27 -10.62 -4.69
CA GLY A 117 15.26 -10.91 -3.26
C GLY A 117 15.21 -9.65 -2.37
N ILE A 118 15.67 -9.81 -1.13
CA ILE A 118 15.53 -8.79 -0.08
C ILE A 118 16.73 -7.85 -0.11
N GLU A 119 16.46 -6.57 -0.26
CA GLU A 119 17.46 -5.51 -0.27
C GLU A 119 17.55 -4.77 1.08
N ALA A 120 18.70 -4.17 1.38
CA ALA A 120 18.94 -3.49 2.66
C ALA A 120 17.93 -2.36 2.97
N GLN A 121 17.46 -1.63 1.95
CA GLN A 121 16.45 -0.58 2.11
C GLN A 121 15.10 -1.16 2.54
N THR A 122 14.73 -2.33 2.01
CA THR A 122 13.49 -3.02 2.38
C THR A 122 13.52 -3.40 3.86
N LEU A 123 14.66 -3.90 4.35
CA LEU A 123 14.85 -4.22 5.78
C LEU A 123 14.76 -2.99 6.66
N ALA A 124 15.40 -1.88 6.27
CA ALA A 124 15.32 -0.64 7.04
C ALA A 124 13.87 -0.14 7.21
N ASN A 125 13.10 -0.14 6.11
CA ASN A 125 11.69 0.25 6.14
C ASN A 125 10.81 -0.78 6.89
N LEU A 126 11.14 -2.07 6.82
CA LEU A 126 10.48 -3.11 7.62
C LEU A 126 10.63 -2.85 9.12
N TYR A 127 11.86 -2.56 9.58
CA TYR A 127 12.09 -2.25 10.99
C TYR A 127 11.33 -1.00 11.45
N LEU A 128 11.26 0.05 10.61
CA LEU A 128 10.43 1.22 10.90
C LEU A 128 8.94 0.88 11.03
N ALA A 129 8.44 -0.05 10.22
CA ALA A 129 7.05 -0.49 10.29
C ALA A 129 6.79 -1.34 11.56
N LEU A 130 7.73 -2.21 11.93
CA LEU A 130 7.66 -3.01 13.15
C LEU A 130 7.72 -2.14 14.41
N ASP A 131 8.54 -1.08 14.43
CA ASP A 131 8.60 -0.12 15.54
C ASP A 131 7.28 0.66 15.75
N LYS A 132 6.41 0.68 14.73
CA LYS A 132 5.07 1.27 14.78
C LYS A 132 3.96 0.23 15.02
N ASP A 133 4.30 -0.99 15.37
CA ASP A 133 3.36 -2.11 15.57
C ASP A 133 2.44 -2.39 14.37
N LEU A 134 2.89 -2.09 13.13
CA LEU A 134 2.10 -2.36 11.94
C LEU A 134 2.00 -3.85 11.66
N ARG A 135 0.81 -4.28 11.24
CA ARG A 135 0.64 -5.64 10.68
C ARG A 135 1.35 -5.74 9.34
N ILE A 136 2.35 -6.62 9.23
CA ILE A 136 3.13 -6.83 8.01
C ILE A 136 2.49 -7.95 7.20
N ILE A 137 2.23 -7.69 5.91
CA ILE A 137 1.80 -8.67 4.91
C ILE A 137 2.96 -8.88 3.94
N PRO A 138 3.68 -10.01 4.03
CA PRO A 138 4.80 -10.30 3.12
C PRO A 138 4.30 -10.72 1.74
N VAL A 139 4.88 -10.12 0.69
CA VAL A 139 4.49 -10.36 -0.70
C VAL A 139 5.70 -10.48 -1.60
N LEU A 140 5.77 -11.55 -2.38
CA LEU A 140 6.72 -11.72 -3.47
C LEU A 140 6.06 -11.30 -4.79
N ASN A 141 6.66 -10.33 -5.47
CA ASN A 141 6.21 -9.82 -6.75
C ASN A 141 7.07 -10.36 -7.89
N LYS A 142 6.55 -10.18 -9.10
CA LYS A 142 7.21 -10.57 -10.36
C LYS A 142 7.41 -12.09 -10.49
N ILE A 143 6.51 -12.89 -9.94
CA ILE A 143 6.55 -14.35 -10.06
C ILE A 143 6.40 -14.85 -11.51
N ASP A 144 6.03 -13.96 -12.43
CA ASP A 144 5.95 -14.20 -13.87
C ASP A 144 7.32 -14.20 -14.57
N LEU A 145 8.37 -13.77 -13.91
CA LEU A 145 9.71 -13.72 -14.50
C LEU A 145 10.35 -15.11 -14.51
N PRO A 146 11.06 -15.50 -15.60
CA PRO A 146 11.77 -16.80 -15.66
C PRO A 146 12.88 -16.95 -14.60
N ALA A 147 13.43 -15.83 -14.12
CA ALA A 147 14.47 -15.80 -13.09
C ALA A 147 13.91 -15.75 -11.65
N ALA A 148 12.58 -15.79 -11.48
CA ALA A 148 11.98 -15.77 -10.16
C ALA A 148 12.23 -17.06 -9.39
N GLU A 149 12.62 -16.95 -8.12
CA GLU A 149 12.83 -18.04 -7.18
C GLU A 149 11.87 -17.89 -5.98
N PRO A 150 10.53 -17.99 -6.17
CA PRO A 150 9.56 -17.64 -5.15
C PRO A 150 9.66 -18.50 -3.89
N ASP A 151 9.96 -19.78 -4.00
CA ASP A 151 10.08 -20.69 -2.84
C ASP A 151 11.27 -20.32 -1.95
N ARG A 152 12.41 -19.99 -2.57
CA ARG A 152 13.62 -19.54 -1.87
C ARG A 152 13.39 -18.26 -1.11
N TYR A 153 12.89 -17.23 -1.80
CA TYR A 153 12.68 -15.92 -1.19
C TYR A 153 11.49 -15.89 -0.21
N ALA A 154 10.49 -16.78 -0.39
CA ALA A 154 9.44 -16.95 0.61
C ALA A 154 10.02 -17.49 1.93
N ALA A 155 10.90 -18.47 1.88
CA ALA A 155 11.55 -19.00 3.08
C ALA A 155 12.45 -17.96 3.77
N GLU A 156 13.20 -17.17 2.99
CA GLU A 156 14.07 -16.11 3.51
C GLU A 156 13.25 -14.98 4.17
N LEU A 157 12.18 -14.51 3.49
CA LEU A 157 11.30 -13.46 3.99
C LEU A 157 10.54 -13.90 5.25
N ALA A 158 10.04 -15.15 5.25
CA ALA A 158 9.36 -15.74 6.38
C ALA A 158 10.27 -15.83 7.62
N HIS A 159 11.54 -16.20 7.42
CA HIS A 159 12.53 -16.25 8.50
C HIS A 159 12.77 -14.85 9.13
N ILE A 160 12.86 -13.81 8.31
CA ILE A 160 13.10 -12.43 8.77
C ILE A 160 11.90 -11.88 9.54
N ILE A 161 10.68 -12.15 9.07
CA ILE A 161 9.44 -11.62 9.68
C ILE A 161 8.99 -12.49 10.86
N GLY A 162 9.36 -13.78 10.88
CA GLY A 162 8.93 -14.73 11.89
C GLY A 162 7.58 -15.38 11.58
N CYS A 163 7.25 -15.60 10.30
CA CYS A 163 6.04 -16.29 9.83
C CYS A 163 6.38 -17.60 9.12
N GLN A 164 5.37 -18.29 8.54
CA GLN A 164 5.63 -19.47 7.70
C GLN A 164 5.84 -19.07 6.24
N PRO A 165 6.60 -19.83 5.44
CA PRO A 165 6.77 -19.56 4.00
C PRO A 165 5.45 -19.54 3.21
N ASP A 166 4.44 -20.31 3.66
CA ASP A 166 3.12 -20.36 3.05
C ASP A 166 2.28 -19.09 3.34
N ASP A 167 2.64 -18.31 4.37
CA ASP A 167 2.02 -17.02 4.66
C ASP A 167 2.50 -15.90 3.72
N VAL A 168 3.55 -16.16 2.93
CA VAL A 168 4.10 -15.21 1.97
C VAL A 168 3.30 -15.25 0.68
N LEU A 169 2.58 -14.18 0.39
CA LEU A 169 1.77 -14.08 -0.82
C LEU A 169 2.65 -13.97 -2.07
N ARG A 170 2.19 -14.54 -3.16
CA ARG A 170 2.90 -14.59 -4.45
C ARG A 170 2.07 -13.88 -5.51
N VAL A 171 2.58 -12.78 -6.05
CA VAL A 171 1.85 -11.95 -7.00
C VAL A 171 2.67 -11.61 -8.25
N SER A 172 1.97 -11.28 -9.30
CA SER A 172 2.52 -10.52 -10.42
C SER A 172 1.68 -9.27 -10.64
N ALA A 173 2.20 -8.12 -10.23
CA ALA A 173 1.54 -6.85 -10.46
C ALA A 173 1.31 -6.58 -11.96
N LYS A 174 2.22 -7.05 -12.81
CA LYS A 174 2.15 -6.94 -14.27
C LYS A 174 0.97 -7.71 -14.86
N THR A 175 0.79 -8.97 -14.49
CA THR A 175 -0.26 -9.83 -15.03
C THR A 175 -1.57 -9.72 -14.24
N GLY A 176 -1.52 -9.28 -12.97
CA GLY A 176 -2.64 -9.24 -12.05
C GLY A 176 -2.81 -10.51 -11.21
N GLN A 177 -1.98 -11.53 -11.43
CA GLN A 177 -2.03 -12.78 -10.69
C GLN A 177 -1.79 -12.53 -9.20
N GLY A 178 -2.63 -13.11 -8.31
CA GLY A 178 -2.51 -13.03 -6.86
C GLY A 178 -2.85 -11.66 -6.24
N VAL A 179 -3.15 -10.63 -7.05
CA VAL A 179 -3.40 -9.26 -6.51
C VAL A 179 -4.79 -9.15 -5.89
N ARG A 180 -5.78 -9.93 -6.36
CA ARG A 180 -7.11 -10.01 -5.74
C ARG A 180 -7.00 -10.61 -4.34
N GLU A 181 -6.32 -11.71 -4.22
CA GLU A 181 -6.04 -12.42 -2.97
C GLU A 181 -5.28 -11.51 -1.98
N LEU A 182 -4.34 -10.70 -2.48
CA LEU A 182 -3.67 -9.70 -1.65
C LEU A 182 -4.64 -8.66 -1.07
N LEU A 183 -5.60 -8.16 -1.87
CA LEU A 183 -6.60 -7.23 -1.38
C LEU A 183 -7.55 -7.87 -0.35
N ASP A 184 -7.89 -9.15 -0.52
CA ASP A 184 -8.67 -9.91 0.45
C ASP A 184 -7.89 -10.07 1.76
N GLU A 185 -6.58 -10.40 1.69
CA GLU A 185 -5.71 -10.52 2.86
C GLU A 185 -5.49 -9.18 3.58
N VAL A 186 -5.44 -8.05 2.87
CA VAL A 186 -5.42 -6.73 3.50
C VAL A 186 -6.66 -6.51 4.37
N VAL A 187 -7.85 -6.91 3.89
CA VAL A 187 -9.09 -6.80 4.69
C VAL A 187 -9.03 -7.69 5.93
N VAL A 188 -8.52 -8.92 5.78
CA VAL A 188 -8.49 -9.92 6.85
C VAL A 188 -7.42 -9.62 7.90
N GLN A 189 -6.21 -9.26 7.47
CA GLN A 189 -5.05 -9.17 8.35
C GLN A 189 -4.82 -7.78 8.94
N VAL A 190 -5.11 -6.70 8.19
CA VAL A 190 -4.91 -5.34 8.69
C VAL A 190 -6.04 -5.01 9.66
N PRO A 191 -5.74 -4.61 10.92
CA PRO A 191 -6.78 -4.23 11.86
C PRO A 191 -7.52 -2.97 11.41
N ALA A 192 -8.74 -2.82 11.87
CA ALA A 192 -9.49 -1.59 11.71
C ALA A 192 -8.86 -0.46 12.57
N PRO A 193 -8.98 0.81 12.17
CA PRO A 193 -8.51 1.91 12.98
C PRO A 193 -9.26 1.95 14.32
N VAL A 194 -8.52 2.16 15.40
CA VAL A 194 -9.07 2.29 16.74
C VAL A 194 -9.24 3.77 17.09
N GLY A 195 -10.43 4.14 17.56
CA GLY A 195 -10.74 5.51 17.97
C GLY A 195 -11.96 5.57 18.89
N ASP A 196 -12.15 6.70 19.53
CA ASP A 196 -13.34 7.02 20.35
C ASP A 196 -14.06 8.22 19.69
N ASP A 197 -15.23 7.95 19.11
CA ASP A 197 -16.07 8.94 18.43
C ASP A 197 -16.64 10.03 19.38
N LYS A 198 -16.56 9.82 20.69
CA LYS A 198 -16.97 10.78 21.74
C LYS A 198 -15.80 11.60 22.25
N ALA A 199 -14.57 11.27 21.91
CA ALA A 199 -13.39 12.04 22.31
C ALA A 199 -13.34 13.39 21.57
N PRO A 200 -12.62 14.40 22.10
CA PRO A 200 -12.35 15.63 21.36
C PRO A 200 -11.70 15.34 20.01
N THR A 201 -12.21 15.96 18.94
CA THR A 201 -11.70 15.77 17.59
C THR A 201 -10.20 16.04 17.52
N ARG A 202 -9.45 15.07 17.03
CA ARG A 202 -8.01 15.15 16.78
C ARG A 202 -7.72 14.65 15.39
N ALA A 203 -6.70 15.21 14.75
CA ALA A 203 -6.26 14.75 13.45
C ALA A 203 -4.74 14.84 13.36
N MET A 204 -4.13 13.81 12.78
CA MET A 204 -2.71 13.81 12.44
C MET A 204 -2.55 14.29 10.99
N ILE A 205 -1.71 15.29 10.77
CA ILE A 205 -1.33 15.74 9.43
C ILE A 205 -0.15 14.88 8.98
N PHE A 206 -0.32 14.10 7.92
CA PHE A 206 0.76 13.29 7.38
C PHE A 206 1.34 13.83 6.07
N ASP A 207 0.61 14.68 5.32
CA ASP A 207 1.12 15.36 4.14
C ASP A 207 0.35 16.65 3.83
N SER A 208 0.93 17.52 2.99
CA SER A 208 0.27 18.72 2.48
C SER A 208 0.75 19.09 1.08
N VAL A 209 -0.15 19.62 0.26
CA VAL A 209 0.11 20.05 -1.12
C VAL A 209 -0.42 21.46 -1.33
N TYR A 210 0.34 22.29 -2.01
CA TYR A 210 -0.17 23.57 -2.48
C TYR A 210 -0.87 23.39 -3.84
N ASP A 211 -2.16 23.74 -3.87
CA ASP A 211 -2.97 23.80 -5.09
C ASP A 211 -3.20 25.27 -5.44
N SER A 212 -2.96 25.66 -6.69
CA SER A 212 -3.06 27.05 -7.13
C SER A 212 -4.47 27.66 -7.03
N TYR A 213 -5.50 26.80 -6.98
CA TYR A 213 -6.90 27.21 -6.88
C TYR A 213 -7.49 27.06 -5.46
N ARG A 214 -7.03 26.04 -4.71
CA ARG A 214 -7.56 25.67 -3.39
C ARG A 214 -6.68 26.15 -2.22
N GLY A 215 -5.45 26.59 -2.52
CA GLY A 215 -4.46 26.90 -1.49
C GLY A 215 -3.79 25.64 -0.94
N VAL A 216 -3.51 25.61 0.35
CA VAL A 216 -2.90 24.43 0.99
C VAL A 216 -3.97 23.37 1.20
N VAL A 217 -3.81 22.22 0.54
CA VAL A 217 -4.58 21.00 0.76
C VAL A 217 -3.80 20.10 1.71
N THR A 218 -4.39 19.82 2.87
CA THR A 218 -3.76 19.03 3.93
C THR A 218 -4.38 17.64 3.97
N TYR A 219 -3.55 16.61 3.96
CA TYR A 219 -3.97 15.22 4.16
C TYR A 219 -3.91 14.90 5.64
N ILE A 220 -5.03 14.45 6.18
CA ILE A 220 -5.16 14.17 7.61
C ILE A 220 -5.68 12.74 7.82
N ARG A 221 -5.28 12.18 8.96
CA ARG A 221 -5.93 11.05 9.59
C ARG A 221 -6.65 11.55 10.84
N ALA A 222 -7.97 11.43 10.89
CA ALA A 222 -8.82 11.73 12.03
C ALA A 222 -8.94 10.52 12.96
#